data_9f86f6eb9373781838d0a7bef1514e40
#
_entry.id   9f86f6eb9373781838d0a7bef1514e40
#
_cell.length_a   1.000
_cell.length_b   1.000
_cell.length_c   1.000
_cell.angle_alpha   90.00
_cell.angle_beta   90.00
_cell.angle_gamma   90.00
#
_symmetry.space_group_name_H-M   'P 1'
#
loop_
_entity.id
_entity.type
_entity.pdbx_description
1 polymer ?
#
loop_
_entity_poly.entity_id
_entity_poly.type
_entity_poly.pdbx_seq_one_letter_code
_entity_poly.pdbx_strand_id
1 'polypeptide(L)'
;MVPWQLACKDTGCSLKVIPFSKDGTLNNIEKYFSDNTKLVSITHQSNVFGTINDIKYITKLCKKYNAISVIDAAQSVPHFKVDIKLLDCDFLAFSGHKMLGPTGVGVLYGRSNLLENMNPFLGGGEMIRSVNINESTWNDIPWKFEAGTPNIAQAIGLGYAIDFLNEIGMQEIYNHEKKITENALNVLSDINGIIIYGSPKKRGGVITFNINNIHAHDLA
;
A
#
# COMPACT_ATOMS: atom_id res chain seq x y z
N MET A 1 7.45 3.63 7.13
CA MET A 1 8.04 4.50 8.20
C MET A 1 9.18 5.35 7.67
N VAL A 2 10.31 4.75 7.24
CA VAL A 2 11.54 5.47 6.86
C VAL A 2 11.33 6.60 5.83
N PRO A 3 10.63 6.43 4.69
CA PRO A 3 10.40 7.53 3.75
C PRO A 3 9.73 8.74 4.38
N TRP A 4 8.80 8.51 5.30
CA TRP A 4 8.10 9.59 6.01
C TRP A 4 8.98 10.29 7.04
N GLN A 5 9.91 9.57 7.69
CA GLN A 5 10.92 10.18 8.56
C GLN A 5 11.86 11.09 7.76
N LEU A 6 12.29 10.65 6.58
CA LEU A 6 13.11 11.46 5.68
C LEU A 6 12.36 12.70 5.21
N ALA A 7 11.13 12.53 4.70
CA ALA A 7 10.31 13.66 4.25
C ALA A 7 10.05 14.68 5.39
N CYS A 8 9.80 14.23 6.61
CA CYS A 8 9.63 15.12 7.75
C CYS A 8 10.92 15.89 8.08
N LYS A 9 12.09 15.23 7.98
CA LYS A 9 13.39 15.89 8.18
C LYS A 9 13.62 16.99 7.15
N ASP A 10 13.29 16.73 5.89
CA ASP A 10 13.53 17.67 4.78
C ASP A 10 12.54 18.86 4.80
N THR A 11 11.32 18.63 5.27
CA THR A 11 10.23 19.64 5.24
C THR A 11 9.98 20.32 6.58
N GLY A 12 10.59 19.86 7.67
CA GLY A 12 10.31 20.35 9.03
C GLY A 12 8.97 19.89 9.60
N CYS A 13 8.25 18.99 8.92
CA CYS A 13 6.99 18.43 9.41
C CYS A 13 7.22 17.43 10.54
N SER A 14 6.20 17.21 11.38
CA SER A 14 6.23 16.20 12.43
C SER A 14 5.50 14.92 11.98
N LEU A 15 6.09 13.76 12.28
CA LEU A 15 5.48 12.46 12.05
C LEU A 15 4.71 12.00 13.28
N LYS A 16 3.40 11.76 13.11
CA LYS A 16 2.57 11.10 14.12
C LYS A 16 2.29 9.66 13.69
N VAL A 17 2.54 8.71 14.58
CA VAL A 17 2.25 7.30 14.35
C VAL A 17 0.96 6.91 15.05
N ILE A 18 0.01 6.35 14.31
CA ILE A 18 -1.23 5.82 14.87
C ILE A 18 -0.95 4.41 15.40
N PRO A 19 -1.08 4.15 16.70
CA PRO A 19 -0.86 2.83 17.25
C PRO A 19 -2.01 1.88 16.86
N PHE A 20 -1.68 0.62 16.73
CA PHE A 20 -2.67 -0.45 16.61
C PHE A 20 -2.94 -1.08 17.98
N SER A 21 -4.13 -1.63 18.13
CA SER A 21 -4.55 -2.39 19.30
C SER A 21 -4.03 -3.84 19.27
N LYS A 22 -4.23 -4.60 20.36
CA LYS A 22 -3.76 -5.98 20.48
C LYS A 22 -4.31 -6.91 19.38
N ASP A 23 -5.48 -6.63 18.86
CA ASP A 23 -6.09 -7.35 17.74
C ASP A 23 -5.55 -6.93 16.36
N GLY A 24 -4.59 -6.02 16.31
CA GLY A 24 -3.97 -5.52 15.08
C GLY A 24 -4.82 -4.49 14.31
N THR A 25 -5.88 -3.95 14.91
CA THR A 25 -6.72 -2.92 14.30
C THR A 25 -6.31 -1.50 14.73
N LEU A 26 -6.67 -0.52 13.93
CA LEU A 26 -6.47 0.90 14.26
C LEU A 26 -7.71 1.43 14.97
N ASN A 27 -7.53 1.95 16.20
CA ASN A 27 -8.62 2.50 17.01
C ASN A 27 -8.55 4.01 17.15
N ASN A 28 -9.73 4.65 17.17
CA ASN A 28 -9.84 6.08 17.40
C ASN A 28 -8.96 6.94 16.46
N ILE A 29 -8.92 6.57 15.18
CA ILE A 29 -8.05 7.19 14.18
C ILE A 29 -8.29 8.72 14.14
N GLU A 30 -9.55 9.16 14.26
CA GLU A 30 -9.94 10.57 14.15
C GLU A 30 -9.22 11.49 15.14
N LYS A 31 -8.87 11.00 16.33
CA LYS A 31 -8.13 11.79 17.33
C LYS A 31 -6.71 12.18 16.93
N TYR A 32 -6.18 11.54 15.89
CA TYR A 32 -4.85 11.85 15.33
C TYR A 32 -4.91 12.90 14.22
N PHE A 33 -6.11 13.26 13.76
CA PHE A 33 -6.31 14.32 12.79
C PHE A 33 -6.45 15.68 13.47
N SER A 34 -6.03 16.73 12.79
CA SER A 34 -6.20 18.14 13.12
C SER A 34 -6.07 18.97 11.85
N ASP A 35 -6.36 20.26 11.92
CA ASP A 35 -6.20 21.20 10.79
C ASP A 35 -4.74 21.29 10.29
N ASN A 36 -3.78 20.86 11.12
CA ASN A 36 -2.37 20.75 10.75
C ASN A 36 -2.01 19.43 10.06
N THR A 37 -2.92 18.48 9.94
CA THR A 37 -2.68 17.22 9.23
C THR A 37 -2.60 17.50 7.74
N LYS A 38 -1.45 17.24 7.12
CA LYS A 38 -1.21 17.49 5.69
C LYS A 38 -1.28 16.23 4.85
N LEU A 39 -0.84 15.11 5.40
CA LEU A 39 -0.78 13.83 4.70
C LEU A 39 -1.03 12.68 5.66
N VAL A 40 -1.78 11.69 5.20
CA VAL A 40 -2.01 10.43 5.91
C VAL A 40 -1.58 9.28 5.01
N SER A 41 -0.59 8.51 5.47
CA SER A 41 -0.15 7.29 4.80
C SER A 41 -0.57 6.07 5.58
N ILE A 42 -1.18 5.10 4.89
CA ILE A 42 -1.70 3.89 5.51
C ILE A 42 -1.63 2.69 4.56
N THR A 43 -1.37 1.52 5.12
CA THR A 43 -1.51 0.26 4.39
C THR A 43 -2.98 -0.13 4.27
N HIS A 44 -3.41 -0.58 3.08
CA HIS A 44 -4.75 -1.12 2.90
C HIS A 44 -4.91 -2.47 3.60
N GLN A 45 -3.93 -3.37 3.41
CA GLN A 45 -3.81 -4.63 4.15
C GLN A 45 -2.44 -4.72 4.80
N SER A 46 -2.40 -5.05 6.08
CA SER A 46 -1.16 -5.25 6.82
C SER A 46 -0.45 -6.54 6.37
N ASN A 47 0.84 -6.42 6.08
CA ASN A 47 1.73 -7.56 5.82
C ASN A 47 2.17 -8.31 7.09
N VAL A 48 1.80 -7.79 8.26
CA VAL A 48 2.15 -8.40 9.57
C VAL A 48 0.94 -9.09 10.18
N PHE A 49 -0.17 -8.38 10.36
CA PHE A 49 -1.38 -8.92 11.01
C PHE A 49 -2.46 -9.38 10.03
N GLY A 50 -2.28 -9.11 8.73
CA GLY A 50 -3.32 -9.34 7.75
C GLY A 50 -4.53 -8.40 7.86
N THR A 51 -4.53 -7.45 8.79
CA THR A 51 -5.64 -6.50 8.99
C THR A 51 -5.95 -5.74 7.71
N ILE A 52 -7.22 -5.74 7.29
CA ILE A 52 -7.73 -4.93 6.19
C ILE A 52 -8.35 -3.67 6.78
N ASN A 53 -7.72 -2.54 6.52
CA ASN A 53 -8.14 -1.22 7.02
C ASN A 53 -9.31 -0.65 6.22
N ASP A 54 -10.19 0.10 6.88
CA ASP A 54 -11.31 0.80 6.21
C ASP A 54 -10.80 2.09 5.54
N ILE A 55 -10.28 1.93 4.32
CA ILE A 55 -9.73 3.06 3.55
C ILE A 55 -10.80 4.10 3.24
N LYS A 56 -12.05 3.70 2.98
CA LYS A 56 -13.14 4.66 2.73
C LYS A 56 -13.40 5.59 3.91
N TYR A 57 -13.33 5.06 5.12
CA TYR A 57 -13.45 5.88 6.32
C TYR A 57 -12.27 6.84 6.46
N ILE A 58 -11.06 6.35 6.23
CA ILE A 58 -9.84 7.15 6.34
C ILE A 58 -9.78 8.26 5.30
N THR A 59 -10.12 7.96 4.03
CA THR A 59 -10.15 8.98 2.97
C THR A 59 -11.22 10.05 3.22
N LYS A 60 -12.38 9.69 3.81
CA LYS A 60 -13.35 10.68 4.28
C LYS A 60 -12.79 11.61 5.37
N LEU A 61 -12.02 11.06 6.31
CA LEU A 61 -11.34 11.88 7.31
C LEU A 61 -10.29 12.77 6.66
N CYS A 62 -9.49 12.25 5.73
CA CYS A 62 -8.52 13.06 4.98
C CYS A 62 -9.20 14.26 4.31
N LYS A 63 -10.34 14.06 3.64
CA LYS A 63 -11.11 15.16 3.03
C LYS A 63 -11.64 16.14 4.05
N LYS A 64 -12.18 15.66 5.17
CA LYS A 64 -12.68 16.52 6.26
C LYS A 64 -11.61 17.49 6.78
N TYR A 65 -10.36 17.04 6.85
CA TYR A 65 -9.23 17.82 7.35
C TYR A 65 -8.32 18.37 6.24
N ASN A 66 -8.76 18.32 4.99
CA ASN A 66 -7.98 18.77 3.82
C ASN A 66 -6.55 18.18 3.77
N ALA A 67 -6.44 16.90 4.10
CA ALA A 67 -5.20 16.13 4.11
C ALA A 67 -5.14 15.20 2.89
N ILE A 68 -3.93 15.00 2.36
CA ILE A 68 -3.68 14.07 1.25
C ILE A 68 -3.63 12.63 1.78
N SER A 69 -4.31 11.72 1.10
CA SER A 69 -4.31 10.29 1.41
C SER A 69 -3.34 9.52 0.51
N VAL A 70 -2.44 8.73 1.10
CA VAL A 70 -1.49 7.84 0.42
C VAL A 70 -1.70 6.41 0.89
N ILE A 71 -2.14 5.55 0.00
CA ILE A 71 -2.51 4.17 0.31
C ILE A 71 -1.44 3.20 -0.19
N ASP A 72 -0.84 2.45 0.72
CA ASP A 72 -0.03 1.30 0.37
C ASP A 72 -0.95 0.09 0.14
N ALA A 73 -1.12 -0.27 -1.11
CA ALA A 73 -1.97 -1.38 -1.55
C ALA A 73 -1.16 -2.62 -1.96
N ALA A 74 0.12 -2.68 -1.59
CA ALA A 74 1.02 -3.76 -1.99
C ALA A 74 0.54 -5.16 -1.54
N GLN A 75 -0.22 -5.23 -0.44
CA GLN A 75 -0.80 -6.48 0.07
C GLN A 75 -2.30 -6.61 -0.21
N SER A 76 -2.95 -5.64 -0.83
CA SER A 76 -4.38 -5.70 -1.12
C SER A 76 -4.68 -6.00 -2.59
N VAL A 77 -3.97 -5.34 -3.51
CA VAL A 77 -4.17 -5.53 -4.96
C VAL A 77 -4.01 -6.99 -5.41
N PRO A 78 -3.05 -7.78 -4.87
CA PRO A 78 -2.92 -9.19 -5.24
C PRO A 78 -4.07 -10.08 -4.76
N HIS A 79 -4.76 -9.71 -3.70
CA HIS A 79 -5.61 -10.62 -2.92
C HIS A 79 -7.11 -10.35 -3.01
N PHE A 80 -7.52 -9.12 -3.36
CA PHE A 80 -8.93 -8.78 -3.55
C PHE A 80 -9.11 -7.57 -4.46
N LYS A 81 -10.32 -7.40 -4.97
CA LYS A 81 -10.65 -6.29 -5.85
C LYS A 81 -10.46 -4.94 -5.15
N VAL A 82 -9.59 -4.12 -5.71
CA VAL A 82 -9.36 -2.73 -5.30
C VAL A 82 -9.94 -1.80 -6.35
N ASP A 83 -10.86 -0.93 -5.94
CA ASP A 83 -11.50 0.05 -6.81
C ASP A 83 -11.17 1.46 -6.32
N ILE A 84 -10.34 2.17 -7.07
CA ILE A 84 -9.85 3.51 -6.75
C ILE A 84 -10.99 4.51 -6.63
N LYS A 85 -12.03 4.40 -7.48
CA LYS A 85 -13.18 5.29 -7.43
C LYS A 85 -13.97 5.12 -6.14
N LEU A 86 -14.08 3.88 -5.65
CA LEU A 86 -14.75 3.58 -4.39
C LEU A 86 -13.91 3.96 -3.17
N LEU A 87 -12.58 3.81 -3.25
CA LEU A 87 -11.66 4.21 -2.18
C LEU A 87 -11.53 5.72 -2.09
N ASP A 88 -11.63 6.40 -3.22
CA ASP A 88 -11.59 7.86 -3.34
C ASP A 88 -10.33 8.48 -2.70
N CYS A 89 -9.19 7.77 -2.85
CA CYS A 89 -7.88 8.18 -2.36
C CYS A 89 -7.16 9.10 -3.35
N ASP A 90 -6.14 9.81 -2.86
CA ASP A 90 -5.34 10.71 -3.67
C ASP A 90 -4.18 9.99 -4.35
N PHE A 91 -3.49 9.10 -3.61
CA PHE A 91 -2.43 8.24 -4.12
C PHE A 91 -2.63 6.80 -3.67
N LEU A 92 -2.23 5.86 -4.54
CA LEU A 92 -2.21 4.44 -4.22
C LEU A 92 -1.01 3.79 -4.90
N ALA A 93 -0.24 2.99 -4.16
CA ALA A 93 0.93 2.31 -4.67
C ALA A 93 0.86 0.79 -4.46
N PHE A 94 1.38 0.03 -5.42
CA PHE A 94 1.56 -1.41 -5.29
C PHE A 94 2.75 -1.93 -6.11
N SER A 95 3.18 -3.17 -5.83
CA SER A 95 4.35 -3.80 -6.45
C SER A 95 3.95 -4.98 -7.32
N GLY A 96 4.50 -5.07 -8.53
CA GLY A 96 4.20 -6.13 -9.48
C GLY A 96 4.56 -7.53 -8.97
N HIS A 97 5.72 -7.69 -8.33
CA HIS A 97 6.19 -9.00 -7.83
C HIS A 97 5.30 -9.63 -6.75
N LYS A 98 4.44 -8.85 -6.10
CA LYS A 98 3.48 -9.36 -5.11
C LYS A 98 2.17 -9.85 -5.72
N MET A 99 1.93 -9.51 -7.00
CA MET A 99 0.72 -9.91 -7.74
C MET A 99 1.06 -10.78 -8.95
N LEU A 100 1.96 -11.75 -8.78
CA LEU A 100 2.43 -12.69 -9.79
C LEU A 100 3.19 -12.06 -10.97
N GLY A 101 3.43 -10.77 -10.91
CA GLY A 101 4.19 -10.02 -11.92
C GLY A 101 5.71 -10.07 -11.68
N PRO A 102 6.50 -9.52 -12.60
CA PRO A 102 7.95 -9.46 -12.48
C PRO A 102 8.41 -8.56 -11.34
N THR A 103 9.66 -8.80 -10.89
CA THR A 103 10.39 -7.85 -10.06
C THR A 103 10.74 -6.57 -10.83
N GLY A 104 11.03 -5.48 -10.13
CA GLY A 104 11.50 -4.23 -10.73
C GLY A 104 10.40 -3.38 -11.36
N VAL A 105 9.12 -3.73 -11.21
CA VAL A 105 7.98 -2.95 -11.67
C VAL A 105 6.94 -2.78 -10.57
N GLY A 106 6.33 -1.63 -10.51
CA GLY A 106 5.22 -1.29 -9.64
C GLY A 106 4.41 -0.13 -10.22
N VAL A 107 3.34 0.23 -9.57
CA VAL A 107 2.44 1.28 -10.03
C VAL A 107 2.19 2.28 -8.90
N LEU A 108 2.26 3.55 -9.23
CA LEU A 108 1.74 4.64 -8.43
C LEU A 108 0.57 5.28 -9.17
N TYR A 109 -0.62 5.14 -8.62
CA TYR A 109 -1.76 5.97 -8.99
C TYR A 109 -1.70 7.29 -8.25
N GLY A 110 -2.01 8.39 -8.93
CA GLY A 110 -2.19 9.71 -8.33
C GLY A 110 -3.29 10.49 -9.02
N ARG A 111 -3.99 11.37 -8.29
CA ARG A 111 -4.96 12.30 -8.90
C ARG A 111 -4.25 13.27 -9.83
N SER A 112 -4.80 13.50 -11.03
CA SER A 112 -4.18 14.33 -12.05
C SER A 112 -3.80 15.72 -11.54
N ASN A 113 -4.71 16.38 -10.83
CA ASN A 113 -4.49 17.72 -10.28
C ASN A 113 -3.33 17.78 -9.25
N LEU A 114 -3.07 16.68 -8.55
CA LEU A 114 -1.92 16.60 -7.63
C LEU A 114 -0.64 16.32 -8.41
N LEU A 115 -0.66 15.36 -9.33
CA LEU A 115 0.49 15.03 -10.17
C LEU A 115 0.95 16.22 -11.02
N GLU A 116 0.03 17.01 -11.57
CA GLU A 116 0.35 18.22 -12.33
C GLU A 116 1.13 19.24 -11.50
N ASN A 117 0.81 19.38 -10.23
CA ASN A 117 1.45 20.33 -9.32
C ASN A 117 2.71 19.79 -8.62
N MET A 118 3.04 18.50 -8.75
CA MET A 118 4.26 17.93 -8.19
C MET A 118 5.44 18.14 -9.11
N ASN A 119 6.64 18.34 -8.53
CA ASN A 119 7.88 18.25 -9.29
C ASN A 119 8.21 16.78 -9.63
N PRO A 120 8.89 16.51 -10.76
CA PRO A 120 9.40 15.18 -11.05
C PRO A 120 10.38 14.73 -9.96
N PHE A 121 10.40 13.43 -9.68
CA PHE A 121 11.30 12.83 -8.67
C PHE A 121 12.67 12.49 -9.27
N LEU A 122 12.70 12.02 -10.52
CA LEU A 122 13.91 11.68 -11.26
C LEU A 122 13.98 12.51 -12.53
N GLY A 123 15.20 12.82 -12.98
CA GLY A 123 15.46 13.46 -14.27
C GLY A 123 16.06 12.47 -15.26
N GLY A 124 15.71 12.61 -16.55
CA GLY A 124 16.22 11.75 -17.63
C GLY A 124 15.56 12.05 -18.97
N GLY A 125 15.79 11.21 -19.96
CA GLY A 125 15.09 11.26 -21.24
C GLY A 125 13.59 11.03 -21.07
N GLU A 126 12.78 11.34 -22.08
CA GLU A 126 11.33 11.17 -22.17
C GLU A 126 10.50 12.07 -21.22
N MET A 127 10.96 12.31 -19.98
CA MET A 127 10.25 13.11 -18.99
C MET A 127 10.36 14.62 -19.17
N ILE A 128 11.24 15.09 -20.07
CA ILE A 128 11.50 16.50 -20.36
C ILE A 128 10.75 16.94 -21.60
N ARG A 129 10.32 18.21 -21.63
CA ARG A 129 9.75 18.88 -22.81
C ARG A 129 10.78 19.76 -23.50
N SER A 130 11.48 20.58 -22.74
CA SER A 130 12.59 21.42 -23.21
C SER A 130 13.70 21.50 -22.18
N VAL A 131 14.94 21.62 -22.67
CA VAL A 131 16.15 21.77 -21.83
C VAL A 131 16.91 22.99 -22.30
N ASN A 132 17.20 23.90 -21.36
CA ASN A 132 18.08 25.03 -21.52
C ASN A 132 19.16 24.98 -20.44
N ILE A 133 20.20 25.84 -20.60
CA ILE A 133 21.31 25.87 -19.62
C ILE A 133 20.82 26.21 -18.22
N ASN A 134 19.88 27.13 -18.10
CA ASN A 134 19.43 27.65 -16.80
C ASN A 134 18.14 27.01 -16.28
N GLU A 135 17.31 26.41 -17.16
CA GLU A 135 16.02 25.86 -16.79
C GLU A 135 15.59 24.75 -17.74
N SER A 136 14.71 23.89 -17.27
CA SER A 136 14.08 22.83 -18.06
C SER A 136 12.59 22.79 -17.78
N THR A 137 11.81 22.33 -18.78
CA THR A 137 10.38 22.09 -18.61
C THR A 137 10.07 20.62 -18.76
N TRP A 138 9.02 20.19 -18.09
CA TRP A 138 8.66 18.79 -17.99
C TRP A 138 7.57 18.40 -18.97
N ASN A 139 7.56 17.16 -19.37
CA ASN A 139 6.50 16.60 -20.20
C ASN A 139 5.17 16.52 -19.43
N ASP A 140 4.08 16.19 -20.10
CA ASP A 140 2.77 15.98 -19.49
C ASP A 140 2.80 14.70 -18.60
N ILE A 141 1.85 14.58 -17.69
CA ILE A 141 1.64 13.33 -16.95
C ILE A 141 1.09 12.25 -17.92
N PRO A 142 1.46 10.98 -17.77
CA PRO A 142 2.34 10.41 -16.75
C PRO A 142 3.84 10.54 -17.05
N TRP A 143 4.26 10.88 -18.26
CA TRP A 143 5.66 10.89 -18.72
C TRP A 143 6.57 11.77 -17.86
N LYS A 144 6.06 12.84 -17.27
CA LYS A 144 6.75 13.69 -16.31
C LYS A 144 7.44 12.90 -15.18
N PHE A 145 6.91 11.73 -14.83
CA PHE A 145 7.42 10.87 -13.76
C PHE A 145 8.12 9.60 -14.26
N GLU A 146 8.24 9.44 -15.59
CA GLU A 146 8.82 8.27 -16.25
C GLU A 146 10.18 8.63 -16.86
N ALA A 147 11.22 8.73 -16.03
CA ALA A 147 12.56 9.18 -16.44
C ALA A 147 13.37 8.06 -17.09
N GLY A 148 13.79 8.28 -18.34
CA GLY A 148 14.60 7.35 -19.12
C GLY A 148 13.78 6.24 -19.79
N THR A 149 14.47 5.29 -20.43
CA THR A 149 13.81 4.14 -21.07
C THR A 149 12.98 3.36 -20.05
N PRO A 150 11.66 3.18 -20.29
CA PRO A 150 10.79 2.51 -19.34
C PRO A 150 11.16 1.03 -19.19
N ASN A 151 10.73 0.42 -18.10
CA ASN A 151 10.95 -0.99 -17.77
C ASN A 151 10.03 -1.89 -18.63
N ILE A 152 10.29 -1.96 -19.95
CA ILE A 152 9.37 -2.47 -20.97
C ILE A 152 8.97 -3.92 -20.71
N ALA A 153 9.96 -4.81 -20.54
CA ALA A 153 9.69 -6.25 -20.36
C ALA A 153 8.86 -6.53 -19.10
N GLN A 154 9.19 -5.83 -18.01
CA GLN A 154 8.49 -5.99 -16.73
C GLN A 154 7.09 -5.37 -16.76
N ALA A 155 6.90 -4.25 -17.46
CA ALA A 155 5.58 -3.65 -17.64
C ALA A 155 4.65 -4.58 -18.44
N ILE A 156 5.15 -5.17 -19.53
CA ILE A 156 4.41 -6.17 -20.31
C ILE A 156 4.09 -7.40 -19.45
N GLY A 157 5.10 -7.92 -18.71
CA GLY A 157 4.89 -9.07 -17.82
C GLY A 157 3.87 -8.79 -16.70
N LEU A 158 3.83 -7.55 -16.16
CA LEU A 158 2.80 -7.14 -15.22
C LEU A 158 1.41 -7.16 -15.87
N GLY A 159 1.27 -6.72 -17.13
CA GLY A 159 0.03 -6.80 -17.89
C GLY A 159 -0.51 -8.23 -17.96
N TYR A 160 0.34 -9.18 -18.33
CA TYR A 160 -0.03 -10.61 -18.36
C TYR A 160 -0.43 -11.16 -16.98
N ALA A 161 0.25 -10.73 -15.92
CA ALA A 161 -0.13 -11.12 -14.55
C ALA A 161 -1.52 -10.58 -14.16
N ILE A 162 -1.84 -9.36 -14.57
CA ILE A 162 -3.16 -8.76 -14.36
C ILE A 162 -4.24 -9.55 -15.11
N ASP A 163 -3.99 -9.90 -16.37
CA ASP A 163 -4.91 -10.68 -17.19
C ASP A 163 -5.17 -12.06 -16.55
N PHE A 164 -4.13 -12.74 -16.11
CA PHE A 164 -4.23 -14.03 -15.41
C PHE A 164 -5.05 -13.94 -14.11
N LEU A 165 -4.82 -12.92 -13.28
CA LEU A 165 -5.62 -12.71 -12.06
C LEU A 165 -7.08 -12.40 -12.37
N ASN A 166 -7.35 -11.65 -13.45
CA ASN A 166 -8.71 -11.36 -13.89
C ASN A 166 -9.41 -12.60 -14.45
N GLU A 167 -8.69 -13.50 -15.12
CA GLU A 167 -9.22 -14.77 -15.62
C GLU A 167 -9.68 -15.69 -14.47
N ILE A 168 -8.89 -15.77 -13.38
CA ILE A 168 -9.30 -16.49 -12.16
C ILE A 168 -10.47 -15.78 -11.50
N GLY A 169 -10.46 -14.46 -11.48
CA GLY A 169 -11.42 -13.60 -10.80
C GLY A 169 -11.02 -13.24 -9.38
N MET A 170 -10.88 -11.95 -9.11
CA MET A 170 -10.42 -11.45 -7.80
C MET A 170 -11.33 -11.85 -6.62
N GLN A 171 -12.62 -12.10 -6.86
CA GLN A 171 -13.53 -12.58 -5.82
C GLN A 171 -13.26 -14.05 -5.47
N GLU A 172 -12.93 -14.88 -6.45
CA GLU A 172 -12.59 -16.29 -6.24
C GLU A 172 -11.27 -16.43 -5.50
N ILE A 173 -10.27 -15.60 -5.85
CA ILE A 173 -9.00 -15.53 -5.11
C ILE A 173 -9.26 -15.18 -3.64
N TYR A 174 -10.02 -14.12 -3.38
CA TYR A 174 -10.37 -13.72 -2.01
C TYR A 174 -11.09 -14.81 -1.22
N ASN A 175 -12.07 -15.48 -1.83
CA ASN A 175 -12.84 -16.55 -1.20
C ASN A 175 -11.96 -17.77 -0.87
N HIS A 176 -11.06 -18.13 -1.79
CA HIS A 176 -10.13 -19.23 -1.62
C HIS A 176 -9.14 -18.96 -0.48
N GLU A 177 -8.48 -17.80 -0.49
CA GLU A 177 -7.55 -17.38 0.56
C GLU A 177 -8.22 -17.29 1.93
N LYS A 178 -9.43 -16.76 1.98
CA LYS A 178 -10.23 -16.70 3.22
C LYS A 178 -10.44 -18.10 3.80
N LYS A 179 -10.86 -19.06 2.98
CA LYS A 179 -11.09 -20.45 3.40
C LYS A 179 -9.81 -21.12 3.93
N ILE A 180 -8.68 -20.93 3.22
CA ILE A 180 -7.39 -21.47 3.66
C ILE A 180 -6.96 -20.83 4.98
N THR A 181 -7.11 -19.51 5.11
CA THR A 181 -6.75 -18.77 6.33
C THR A 181 -7.57 -19.21 7.53
N GLU A 182 -8.88 -19.36 7.37
CA GLU A 182 -9.77 -19.85 8.41
C GLU A 182 -9.39 -21.27 8.87
N ASN A 183 -9.09 -22.16 7.91
CA ASN A 183 -8.64 -23.51 8.22
C ASN A 183 -7.29 -23.51 8.95
N ALA A 184 -6.32 -22.71 8.47
CA ALA A 184 -5.02 -22.59 9.12
C ALA A 184 -5.13 -22.03 10.55
N LEU A 185 -5.99 -21.04 10.78
CA LEU A 185 -6.24 -20.50 12.13
C LEU A 185 -6.82 -21.55 13.06
N ASN A 186 -7.77 -22.37 12.58
CA ASN A 186 -8.34 -23.47 13.38
C ASN A 186 -7.26 -24.48 13.77
N VAL A 187 -6.45 -24.96 12.82
CA VAL A 187 -5.37 -25.91 13.09
C VAL A 187 -4.32 -25.33 14.04
N LEU A 188 -3.94 -24.07 13.82
CA LEU A 188 -2.97 -23.41 14.70
C LEU A 188 -3.51 -23.23 16.11
N SER A 189 -4.79 -22.91 16.28
CA SER A 189 -5.39 -22.71 17.62
C SER A 189 -5.39 -23.95 18.49
N ASP A 190 -5.31 -25.15 17.89
CA ASP A 190 -5.25 -26.43 18.59
C ASP A 190 -3.83 -26.77 19.10
N ILE A 191 -2.81 -25.99 18.69
CA ILE A 191 -1.43 -26.21 19.10
C ILE A 191 -1.20 -25.63 20.49
N ASN A 192 -0.78 -26.48 21.43
CA ASN A 192 -0.50 -26.03 22.80
C ASN A 192 0.66 -25.03 22.83
N GLY A 193 0.44 -23.91 23.52
CA GLY A 193 1.44 -22.87 23.70
C GLY A 193 1.58 -21.89 22.54
N ILE A 194 0.74 -21.99 21.49
CA ILE A 194 0.75 -21.01 20.40
C ILE A 194 0.20 -19.67 20.87
N ILE A 195 0.78 -18.60 20.36
CA ILE A 195 0.32 -17.22 20.51
C ILE A 195 0.11 -16.65 19.11
N ILE A 196 -1.14 -16.39 18.73
CA ILE A 196 -1.47 -15.74 17.45
C ILE A 196 -1.56 -14.23 17.70
N TYR A 197 -0.78 -13.46 16.94
CA TYR A 197 -0.77 -12.01 17.01
C TYR A 197 -1.75 -11.41 16.02
N GLY A 198 -2.58 -10.48 16.52
CA GLY A 198 -3.65 -9.88 15.73
C GLY A 198 -4.80 -10.84 15.44
N SER A 199 -6.01 -10.39 15.69
CA SER A 199 -7.25 -11.13 15.38
C SER A 199 -8.30 -10.19 14.79
N PRO A 200 -7.97 -9.44 13.72
CA PRO A 200 -8.88 -8.47 13.16
C PRO A 200 -10.12 -9.17 12.58
N LYS A 201 -11.28 -8.52 12.70
CA LYS A 201 -12.54 -9.02 12.13
C LYS A 201 -12.49 -9.15 10.61
N LYS A 202 -11.72 -8.24 9.95
CA LYS A 202 -11.44 -8.29 8.51
C LYS A 202 -9.96 -8.53 8.33
N ARG A 203 -9.60 -9.66 7.75
CA ARG A 203 -8.20 -10.05 7.53
C ARG A 203 -7.98 -10.68 6.15
N GLY A 204 -6.77 -10.54 5.65
CA GLY A 204 -6.23 -11.31 4.52
C GLY A 204 -5.44 -12.54 4.99
N GLY A 205 -4.74 -13.19 4.07
CA GLY A 205 -4.08 -14.47 4.23
C GLY A 205 -2.82 -14.50 5.11
N VAL A 206 -2.58 -13.50 5.97
CA VAL A 206 -1.37 -13.43 6.82
C VAL A 206 -1.70 -13.86 8.24
N ILE A 207 -0.95 -14.81 8.79
CA ILE A 207 -1.05 -15.26 10.18
C ILE A 207 0.32 -15.11 10.84
N THR A 208 0.41 -14.25 11.83
CA THR A 208 1.62 -14.06 12.63
C THR A 208 1.46 -14.75 13.97
N PHE A 209 2.38 -15.63 14.30
CA PHE A 209 2.33 -16.39 15.55
C PHE A 209 3.71 -16.63 16.15
N ASN A 210 3.71 -17.04 17.41
CA ASN A 210 4.87 -17.56 18.11
C ASN A 210 4.43 -18.76 18.99
N ILE A 211 5.38 -19.49 19.53
CA ILE A 211 5.14 -20.58 20.48
C ILE A 211 5.86 -20.26 21.79
N ASN A 212 5.19 -20.47 22.91
CA ASN A 212 5.76 -20.24 24.24
C ASN A 212 7.09 -20.98 24.40
N ASN A 213 8.08 -20.30 24.97
CA ASN A 213 9.41 -20.83 25.23
C ASN A 213 10.23 -21.21 23.98
N ILE A 214 9.81 -20.85 22.80
CA ILE A 214 10.59 -21.01 21.56
C ILE A 214 10.91 -19.62 21.03
N HIS A 215 12.19 -19.35 20.76
CA HIS A 215 12.59 -18.10 20.15
C HIS A 215 12.12 -18.06 18.69
N ALA A 216 11.69 -16.89 18.20
CA ALA A 216 11.13 -16.75 16.86
C ALA A 216 12.11 -17.21 15.74
N HIS A 217 13.42 -17.04 15.93
CA HIS A 217 14.43 -17.53 14.97
C HIS A 217 14.56 -19.06 14.95
N ASP A 218 14.20 -19.73 16.05
CA ASP A 218 14.26 -21.20 16.11
C ASP A 218 12.96 -21.81 15.58
N LEU A 219 11.91 -20.99 15.48
CA LEU A 219 10.61 -21.37 14.93
C LEU A 219 10.55 -21.19 13.41
N ALA A 220 11.31 -20.26 12.84
CA ALA A 220 11.33 -19.91 11.41
C ALA A 220 12.31 -20.77 10.63
#